data_c9862bc74afde26c52a27769949b6975
#
_entry.id   c9862bc74afde26c52a27769949b6975
#
_cell.length_a   1.000
_cell.length_b   1.000
_cell.length_c   1.000
_cell.angle_alpha   90.00
_cell.angle_beta   90.00
_cell.angle_gamma   90.00
#
_symmetry.space_group_name_H-M   'P 1'
#
loop_
_entity.id
_entity.type
_entity.pdbx_description
1 polymer ?
#
loop_
_entity_poly.entity_id
_entity_poly.type
_entity_poly.pdbx_seq_one_letter_code
_entity_poly.pdbx_strand_id
1 'polypeptide(L)'
;MLDLLSVTPELFIVLLLAAFCAGCIDSVVGGGGMIQLPALLMAPGFSPVAALSTNKVASSMGTLTSASTYIRSLKIPWKILLPVAFVAFCASAAGAYCATILPAHIFRPAIVVVLAAILVFSVLQPRIPRGQPRVLATSSFLVRGFALGLILGGYDGILGAGTGAMMLVALQIAMGYDMLHATAAAKVLNTATNLGALLYFIPLGSIHWFLGIAMGCANMTGSWVGARTAIHLGE
;
A
#
# COMPACT_ATOMS: atom_id res chain seq x y z
N MET A 1 -17.73 20.65 -2.52
CA MET A 1 -18.95 20.55 -3.33
C MET A 1 -18.69 20.55 -4.85
N LEU A 2 -17.53 21.05 -5.31
CA LEU A 2 -17.12 21.01 -6.74
C LEU A 2 -16.59 19.64 -7.19
N ASP A 3 -16.20 18.75 -6.25
CA ASP A 3 -15.56 17.47 -6.55
C ASP A 3 -16.53 16.38 -7.08
N LEU A 4 -17.82 16.56 -6.91
CA LEU A 4 -18.85 15.61 -7.36
C LEU A 4 -19.27 15.82 -8.82
N LEU A 5 -18.97 16.99 -9.43
CA LEU A 5 -19.47 17.37 -10.75
C LEU A 5 -18.75 16.65 -11.91
N SER A 6 -17.60 15.99 -11.64
CA SER A 6 -16.83 15.29 -12.67
C SER A 6 -16.99 13.76 -12.63
N VAL A 7 -17.60 13.20 -11.59
CA VAL A 7 -17.77 11.74 -11.42
C VAL A 7 -19.22 11.37 -11.58
N THR A 8 -19.54 10.62 -12.65
CA THR A 8 -20.89 10.09 -12.84
C THR A 8 -21.25 9.06 -11.76
N PRO A 9 -22.55 8.86 -11.44
CA PRO A 9 -22.97 7.85 -10.45
C PRO A 9 -22.43 6.45 -10.76
N GLU A 10 -22.40 6.07 -12.03
CA GLU A 10 -21.88 4.77 -12.48
C GLU A 10 -20.39 4.65 -12.19
N LEU A 11 -19.61 5.69 -12.51
CA LEU A 11 -18.17 5.70 -12.22
C LEU A 11 -17.91 5.67 -10.72
N PHE A 12 -18.71 6.38 -9.92
CA PHE A 12 -18.59 6.35 -8.47
C PHE A 12 -18.78 4.92 -7.92
N ILE A 13 -19.78 4.19 -8.38
CA ILE A 13 -20.03 2.79 -8.00
C ILE A 13 -18.82 1.92 -8.41
N VAL A 14 -18.32 2.08 -9.64
CA VAL A 14 -17.13 1.34 -10.11
C VAL A 14 -15.92 1.60 -9.23
N LEU A 15 -15.69 2.85 -8.82
CA LEU A 15 -14.56 3.21 -7.94
C LEU A 15 -14.73 2.59 -6.53
N LEU A 16 -15.94 2.54 -5.99
CA LEU A 16 -16.20 1.87 -4.71
C LEU A 16 -15.99 0.35 -4.79
N LEU A 17 -16.46 -0.29 -5.86
CA LEU A 17 -16.22 -1.72 -6.09
C LEU A 17 -14.73 -2.02 -6.29
N ALA A 18 -14.02 -1.21 -7.06
CA ALA A 18 -12.58 -1.30 -7.21
C ALA A 18 -11.84 -1.15 -5.88
N ALA A 19 -12.27 -0.21 -5.02
CA ALA A 19 -11.71 -0.02 -3.69
C ALA A 19 -11.97 -1.19 -2.75
N PHE A 20 -13.17 -1.77 -2.77
CA PHE A 20 -13.50 -2.98 -2.01
C PHE A 20 -12.63 -4.17 -2.45
N CYS A 21 -12.57 -4.46 -3.75
CA CYS A 21 -11.73 -5.53 -4.30
C CYS A 21 -10.25 -5.29 -4.00
N ALA A 22 -9.80 -4.04 -4.14
CA ALA A 22 -8.44 -3.65 -3.79
C ALA A 22 -8.12 -3.95 -2.31
N GLY A 23 -9.04 -3.63 -1.40
CA GLY A 23 -8.90 -3.93 0.02
C GLY A 23 -8.81 -5.42 0.31
N CYS A 24 -9.69 -6.23 -0.32
CA CYS A 24 -9.66 -7.70 -0.19
C CYS A 24 -8.31 -8.28 -0.63
N ILE A 25 -7.85 -7.92 -1.83
CA ILE A 25 -6.61 -8.43 -2.41
C ILE A 25 -5.39 -7.90 -1.65
N ASP A 26 -5.41 -6.61 -1.32
CA ASP A 26 -4.31 -5.98 -0.59
C ASP A 26 -4.06 -6.64 0.76
N SER A 27 -5.11 -6.93 1.49
CA SER A 27 -4.99 -7.53 2.83
C SER A 27 -4.41 -8.95 2.82
N VAL A 28 -4.54 -9.70 1.72
CA VAL A 28 -4.05 -11.09 1.61
C VAL A 28 -2.64 -11.15 1.03
N VAL A 29 -2.44 -10.54 -0.15
CA VAL A 29 -1.19 -10.69 -0.92
C VAL A 29 -0.48 -9.35 -1.15
N GLY A 30 -1.08 -8.25 -0.76
CA GLY A 30 -0.61 -6.92 -1.12
C GLY A 30 -1.03 -6.53 -2.55
N GLY A 31 -0.86 -5.27 -2.89
CA GLY A 31 -1.08 -4.82 -4.27
C GLY A 31 -2.45 -4.19 -4.57
N GLY A 32 -3.24 -3.86 -3.57
CA GLY A 32 -4.52 -3.15 -3.78
C GLY A 32 -4.40 -1.87 -4.61
N GLY A 33 -3.28 -1.16 -4.47
CA GLY A 33 -2.99 0.02 -5.29
C GLY A 33 -2.90 -0.26 -6.80
N MET A 34 -2.63 -1.50 -7.21
CA MET A 34 -2.64 -1.89 -8.62
C MET A 34 -4.04 -1.88 -9.25
N ILE A 35 -5.08 -1.97 -8.45
CA ILE A 35 -6.47 -1.92 -8.89
C ILE A 35 -7.00 -0.49 -8.72
N GLN A 36 -6.79 0.08 -7.56
CA GLN A 36 -7.43 1.33 -7.16
C GLN A 36 -6.82 2.55 -7.86
N LEU A 37 -5.49 2.61 -8.00
CA LEU A 37 -4.82 3.75 -8.64
C LEU A 37 -5.15 3.88 -10.14
N PRO A 38 -5.10 2.80 -10.97
CA PRO A 38 -5.57 2.88 -12.35
C PRO A 38 -7.03 3.30 -12.47
N ALA A 39 -7.91 2.79 -11.62
CA ALA A 39 -9.32 3.18 -11.62
C ALA A 39 -9.49 4.69 -11.41
N LEU A 40 -8.74 5.28 -10.47
CA LEU A 40 -8.72 6.73 -10.25
C LEU A 40 -8.10 7.52 -11.41
N LEU A 41 -7.06 6.99 -12.05
CA LEU A 41 -6.42 7.64 -13.21
C LEU A 41 -7.29 7.66 -14.46
N MET A 42 -8.25 6.72 -14.55
CA MET A 42 -9.25 6.69 -15.63
C MET A 42 -10.41 7.67 -15.38
N ALA A 43 -10.56 8.17 -14.14
CA ALA A 43 -11.60 9.13 -13.82
C ALA A 43 -11.33 10.48 -14.50
N PRO A 44 -12.35 11.09 -15.17
CA PRO A 44 -12.20 12.38 -15.82
C PRO A 44 -11.80 13.48 -14.84
N GLY A 45 -10.90 14.36 -15.27
CA GLY A 45 -10.48 15.52 -14.47
C GLY A 45 -9.42 15.23 -13.40
N PHE A 46 -9.01 13.95 -13.19
CA PHE A 46 -7.96 13.63 -12.23
C PHE A 46 -6.56 13.85 -12.82
N SER A 47 -5.78 14.71 -12.16
CA SER A 47 -4.33 14.73 -12.37
C SER A 47 -3.68 13.51 -11.73
N PRO A 48 -2.49 13.07 -12.20
CA PRO A 48 -1.80 11.95 -11.57
C PRO A 48 -1.57 12.13 -10.06
N VAL A 49 -1.24 13.36 -9.64
CA VAL A 49 -1.03 13.68 -8.21
C VAL A 49 -2.34 13.62 -7.42
N ALA A 50 -3.46 14.11 -8.00
CA ALA A 50 -4.76 14.02 -7.36
C ALA A 50 -5.24 12.56 -7.20
N ALA A 51 -5.03 11.73 -8.23
CA ALA A 51 -5.33 10.31 -8.16
C ALA A 51 -4.47 9.60 -7.09
N LEU A 52 -3.16 9.88 -7.06
CA LEU A 52 -2.24 9.31 -6.08
C LEU A 52 -2.61 9.73 -4.66
N SER A 53 -2.80 11.02 -4.40
CA SER A 53 -3.12 11.54 -3.07
C SER A 53 -4.48 11.06 -2.56
N THR A 54 -5.50 10.99 -3.42
CA THR A 54 -6.82 10.43 -3.09
C THR A 54 -6.73 8.94 -2.80
N ASN A 55 -5.95 8.20 -3.60
CA ASN A 55 -5.67 6.78 -3.35
C ASN A 55 -5.01 6.55 -1.99
N LYS A 56 -4.09 7.44 -1.56
CA LYS A 56 -3.43 7.33 -0.25
C LYS A 56 -4.41 7.45 0.92
N VAL A 57 -5.44 8.27 0.81
CA VAL A 57 -6.52 8.34 1.83
C VAL A 57 -7.22 6.98 1.92
N ALA A 58 -7.71 6.46 0.80
CA ALA A 58 -8.44 5.20 0.78
C ALA A 58 -7.56 4.02 1.24
N SER A 59 -6.31 3.94 0.76
CA SER A 59 -5.37 2.89 1.15
C SER A 59 -4.94 2.98 2.61
N SER A 60 -4.81 4.18 3.19
CA SER A 60 -4.52 4.34 4.63
C SER A 60 -5.58 3.69 5.49
N MET A 61 -6.86 3.93 5.17
CA MET A 61 -8.00 3.37 5.91
C MET A 61 -8.01 1.84 5.81
N GLY A 62 -7.80 1.29 4.61
CA GLY A 62 -7.76 -0.16 4.39
C GLY A 62 -6.56 -0.84 5.04
N THR A 63 -5.35 -0.29 4.86
CA THR A 63 -4.14 -0.87 5.45
C THR A 63 -4.14 -0.80 6.97
N LEU A 64 -4.67 0.28 7.56
CA LEU A 64 -4.87 0.38 9.00
C LEU A 64 -5.84 -0.68 9.52
N THR A 65 -6.92 -0.95 8.79
CA THR A 65 -7.90 -1.99 9.13
C THR A 65 -7.26 -3.39 9.05
N SER A 66 -6.53 -3.70 7.99
CA SER A 66 -5.81 -4.97 7.85
C SER A 66 -4.76 -5.12 8.96
N ALA A 67 -3.91 -4.10 9.15
CA ALA A 67 -2.88 -4.11 10.19
C ALA A 67 -3.49 -4.36 11.57
N SER A 68 -4.58 -3.64 11.91
CA SER A 68 -5.29 -3.83 13.18
C SER A 68 -5.85 -5.24 13.34
N THR A 69 -6.36 -5.84 12.25
CA THR A 69 -6.89 -7.20 12.26
C THR A 69 -5.77 -8.22 12.52
N TYR A 70 -4.63 -8.10 11.82
CA TYR A 70 -3.48 -8.99 12.02
C TYR A 70 -2.82 -8.84 13.39
N ILE A 71 -2.67 -7.60 13.89
CA ILE A 71 -2.05 -7.33 15.20
C ILE A 71 -2.84 -7.98 16.35
N ARG A 72 -4.16 -8.06 16.23
CA ARG A 72 -5.02 -8.71 17.23
C ARG A 72 -4.86 -10.22 17.26
N SER A 73 -4.40 -10.83 16.17
CA SER A 73 -4.28 -12.29 16.02
C SER A 73 -2.83 -12.80 16.12
N LEU A 74 -1.84 -11.92 15.87
CA LEU A 74 -0.44 -12.30 15.78
C LEU A 74 0.45 -11.48 16.70
N LYS A 75 1.51 -12.11 17.20
CA LYS A 75 2.54 -11.42 17.99
C LYS A 75 3.54 -10.70 17.08
N ILE A 76 3.51 -9.40 17.07
CA ILE A 76 4.39 -8.56 16.25
C ILE A 76 5.62 -8.11 17.04
N PRO A 77 6.84 -8.17 16.48
CA PRO A 77 8.06 -7.71 17.12
C PRO A 77 8.20 -6.18 17.03
N TRP A 78 7.40 -5.45 17.81
CA TRP A 78 7.31 -3.99 17.77
C TRP A 78 8.63 -3.25 17.91
N LYS A 79 9.56 -3.77 18.75
CA LYS A 79 10.88 -3.16 18.97
C LYS A 79 11.69 -3.03 17.69
N ILE A 80 11.43 -3.89 16.71
CA ILE A 80 12.11 -3.91 15.41
C ILE A 80 11.26 -3.20 14.36
N LEU A 81 9.96 -3.49 14.35
CA LEU A 81 9.08 -3.02 13.29
C LEU A 81 8.81 -1.52 13.35
N LEU A 82 8.71 -0.92 14.55
CA LEU A 82 8.45 0.52 14.70
C LEU A 82 9.57 1.41 14.15
N PRO A 83 10.86 1.17 14.43
CA PRO A 83 11.95 1.94 13.80
C PRO A 83 11.94 1.83 12.28
N VAL A 84 11.66 0.64 11.74
CA VAL A 84 11.57 0.42 10.28
C VAL A 84 10.36 1.17 9.70
N ALA A 85 9.22 1.14 10.38
CA ALA A 85 8.01 1.86 9.98
C ALA A 85 8.24 3.39 9.98
N PHE A 86 8.99 3.90 10.94
CA PHE A 86 9.35 5.32 10.97
C PHE A 86 10.24 5.73 9.78
N VAL A 87 11.25 4.92 9.45
CA VAL A 87 12.08 5.16 8.26
C VAL A 87 11.23 5.10 6.99
N ALA A 88 10.34 4.11 6.87
CA ALA A 88 9.44 3.97 5.73
C ALA A 88 8.46 5.15 5.61
N PHE A 89 7.94 5.66 6.74
CA PHE A 89 7.10 6.86 6.80
C PHE A 89 7.84 8.09 6.26
N CYS A 90 9.05 8.37 6.75
CA CYS A 90 9.85 9.51 6.29
C CYS A 90 10.23 9.39 4.81
N ALA A 91 10.64 8.19 4.38
CA ALA A 91 10.98 7.92 3.00
C ALA A 91 9.78 8.12 2.06
N SER A 92 8.58 7.71 2.49
CA SER A 92 7.36 7.89 1.72
C SER A 92 6.94 9.36 1.62
N ALA A 93 7.12 10.14 2.67
CA ALA A 93 6.89 11.59 2.60
C ALA A 93 7.83 12.26 1.57
N ALA A 94 9.12 11.87 1.56
CA ALA A 94 10.07 12.34 0.56
C ALA A 94 9.71 11.85 -0.85
N GLY A 95 9.26 10.60 -1.00
CA GLY A 95 8.77 10.05 -2.26
C GLY A 95 7.55 10.80 -2.79
N ALA A 96 6.61 11.16 -1.93
CA ALA A 96 5.43 11.96 -2.28
C ALA A 96 5.83 13.35 -2.81
N TYR A 97 6.83 13.98 -2.22
CA TYR A 97 7.43 15.21 -2.77
C TYR A 97 8.00 14.97 -4.17
N CYS A 98 8.79 13.91 -4.37
CA CYS A 98 9.32 13.57 -5.69
C CYS A 98 8.20 13.34 -6.73
N ALA A 99 7.09 12.71 -6.34
CA ALA A 99 5.94 12.50 -7.23
C ALA A 99 5.35 13.81 -7.77
N THR A 100 5.40 14.89 -7.00
CA THR A 100 4.85 16.19 -7.42
C THR A 100 5.74 16.95 -8.39
N ILE A 101 7.03 16.63 -8.44
CA ILE A 101 7.99 17.26 -9.36
C ILE A 101 7.96 16.57 -10.74
N LEU A 102 7.48 15.30 -10.80
CA LEU A 102 7.44 14.56 -12.05
C LEU A 102 6.41 15.13 -13.02
N PRO A 103 6.81 15.47 -14.26
CA PRO A 103 5.88 15.93 -15.29
C PRO A 103 4.80 14.88 -15.58
N ALA A 104 3.55 15.31 -15.75
CA ALA A 104 2.41 14.42 -15.97
C ALA A 104 2.58 13.49 -17.18
N HIS A 105 3.28 13.96 -18.23
CA HIS A 105 3.55 13.15 -19.42
C HIS A 105 4.52 11.99 -19.19
N ILE A 106 5.37 12.07 -18.15
CA ILE A 106 6.25 10.97 -17.71
C ILE A 106 5.53 10.10 -16.68
N PHE A 107 4.75 10.71 -15.80
CA PHE A 107 4.12 10.03 -14.67
C PHE A 107 3.13 8.95 -15.11
N ARG A 108 2.23 9.27 -16.07
CA ARG A 108 1.23 8.30 -16.55
C ARG A 108 1.86 7.05 -17.18
N PRO A 109 2.77 7.14 -18.18
CA PRO A 109 3.40 5.95 -18.73
C PRO A 109 4.27 5.20 -17.70
N ALA A 110 4.94 5.92 -16.79
CA ALA A 110 5.70 5.29 -15.71
C ALA A 110 4.83 4.41 -14.82
N ILE A 111 3.63 4.86 -14.45
CA ILE A 111 2.67 4.04 -13.69
C ILE A 111 2.32 2.78 -14.47
N VAL A 112 1.99 2.88 -15.75
CA VAL A 112 1.60 1.72 -16.58
C VAL A 112 2.73 0.71 -16.67
N VAL A 113 3.96 1.16 -16.93
CA VAL A 113 5.16 0.29 -17.00
C VAL A 113 5.41 -0.40 -15.66
N VAL A 114 5.33 0.35 -14.57
CA VAL A 114 5.55 -0.20 -13.22
C VAL A 114 4.45 -1.19 -12.85
N LEU A 115 3.18 -0.88 -13.15
CA LEU A 115 2.08 -1.81 -12.92
C LEU A 115 2.25 -3.11 -13.71
N ALA A 116 2.64 -3.02 -14.98
CA ALA A 116 2.93 -4.19 -15.81
C ALA A 116 4.11 -5.00 -15.25
N ALA A 117 5.18 -4.33 -14.82
CA ALA A 117 6.34 -4.99 -14.20
C ALA A 117 5.97 -5.71 -12.89
N ILE A 118 5.15 -5.08 -12.03
CA ILE A 118 4.71 -5.71 -10.78
C ILE A 118 3.74 -6.86 -11.05
N LEU A 119 2.85 -6.73 -12.04
CA LEU A 119 1.96 -7.82 -12.45
C LEU A 119 2.78 -9.03 -12.93
N VAL A 120 3.76 -8.80 -13.82
CA VAL A 120 4.68 -9.85 -14.28
C VAL A 120 5.44 -10.45 -13.11
N PHE A 121 5.99 -9.62 -12.22
CA PHE A 121 6.66 -10.09 -11.01
C PHE A 121 5.73 -10.94 -10.13
N SER A 122 4.48 -10.53 -9.93
CA SER A 122 3.50 -11.26 -9.10
C SER A 122 3.13 -12.62 -9.72
N VAL A 123 3.08 -12.72 -11.06
CA VAL A 123 2.80 -13.97 -11.76
C VAL A 123 4.01 -14.90 -11.78
N LEU A 124 5.20 -14.33 -11.97
CA LEU A 124 6.46 -15.08 -12.04
C LEU A 124 7.07 -15.36 -10.66
N GLN A 125 6.48 -14.80 -9.61
CA GLN A 125 7.00 -14.94 -8.25
C GLN A 125 7.17 -16.42 -7.91
N PRO A 126 8.41 -16.88 -7.63
CA PRO A 126 8.62 -18.25 -7.18
C PRO A 126 7.85 -18.46 -5.87
N ARG A 127 7.17 -19.60 -5.77
CA ARG A 127 6.59 -20.01 -4.49
C ARG A 127 7.74 -20.12 -3.49
N ILE A 128 7.88 -19.11 -2.62
CA ILE A 128 8.92 -19.10 -1.61
C ILE A 128 8.61 -20.30 -0.69
N PRO A 129 9.50 -21.31 -0.60
CA PRO A 129 9.28 -22.42 0.31
C PRO A 129 9.03 -21.85 1.70
N ARG A 130 8.15 -22.49 2.49
CA ARG A 130 7.94 -22.13 3.89
C ARG A 130 9.30 -22.18 4.59
N GLY A 131 10.00 -21.04 4.61
CA GLY A 131 11.29 -20.91 5.25
C GLY A 131 11.12 -21.10 6.76
N GLN A 132 12.02 -21.85 7.36
CA GLN A 132 12.10 -21.82 8.83
C GLN A 132 12.47 -20.39 9.25
N PRO A 133 11.85 -19.84 10.31
CA PRO A 133 12.18 -18.51 10.82
C PRO A 133 13.70 -18.41 11.03
N ARG A 134 14.38 -17.58 10.25
CA ARG A 134 15.81 -17.36 10.46
C ARG A 134 15.96 -16.46 11.68
N VAL A 135 16.57 -16.98 12.71
CA VAL A 135 17.01 -16.16 13.86
C VAL A 135 18.19 -15.31 13.39
N LEU A 136 17.90 -14.13 12.87
CA LEU A 136 18.93 -13.14 12.51
C LEU A 136 19.33 -12.37 13.77
N ALA A 137 20.60 -11.99 13.88
CA ALA A 137 21.03 -11.05 14.89
C ALA A 137 20.25 -9.72 14.74
N THR A 138 19.85 -9.11 15.85
CA THR A 138 18.99 -7.90 15.87
C THR A 138 19.58 -6.76 15.02
N SER A 139 20.90 -6.59 15.00
CA SER A 139 21.58 -5.59 14.20
C SER A 139 21.42 -5.82 12.69
N SER A 140 21.62 -7.05 12.22
CA SER A 140 21.40 -7.40 10.81
C SER A 140 19.96 -7.23 10.39
N PHE A 141 19.03 -7.47 11.31
CA PHE A 141 17.60 -7.30 11.11
C PHE A 141 17.21 -5.82 10.91
N LEU A 142 17.75 -4.94 11.75
CA LEU A 142 17.52 -3.49 11.66
C LEU A 142 18.13 -2.90 10.38
N VAL A 143 19.36 -3.26 10.02
CA VAL A 143 20.01 -2.75 8.80
C VAL A 143 19.20 -3.13 7.55
N ARG A 144 18.80 -4.40 7.43
CA ARG A 144 17.95 -4.85 6.32
C ARG A 144 16.58 -4.18 6.34
N GLY A 145 15.97 -4.05 7.53
CA GLY A 145 14.69 -3.36 7.71
C GLY A 145 14.75 -1.89 7.30
N PHE A 146 15.79 -1.16 7.66
CA PHE A 146 15.98 0.23 7.28
C PHE A 146 16.18 0.38 5.77
N ALA A 147 16.96 -0.49 5.15
CA ALA A 147 17.13 -0.50 3.69
C ALA A 147 15.78 -0.74 2.98
N LEU A 148 15.01 -1.73 3.45
CA LEU A 148 13.67 -2.01 2.93
C LEU A 148 12.70 -0.84 3.15
N GLY A 149 12.70 -0.28 4.36
CA GLY A 149 11.86 0.87 4.70
C GLY A 149 12.18 2.09 3.84
N LEU A 150 13.46 2.36 3.61
CA LEU A 150 13.91 3.49 2.78
C LEU A 150 13.52 3.29 1.30
N ILE A 151 13.85 2.14 0.72
CA ILE A 151 13.64 1.86 -0.71
C ILE A 151 12.15 1.72 -1.01
N LEU A 152 11.45 0.84 -0.29
CA LEU A 152 10.03 0.57 -0.56
C LEU A 152 9.13 1.68 -0.05
N GLY A 153 9.52 2.38 1.03
CA GLY A 153 8.81 3.57 1.49
C GLY A 153 8.92 4.72 0.50
N GLY A 154 10.11 5.01 -0.01
CA GLY A 154 10.32 6.02 -1.06
C GLY A 154 9.53 5.70 -2.32
N TYR A 155 9.59 4.45 -2.80
CA TYR A 155 8.79 3.98 -3.92
C TYR A 155 7.28 4.14 -3.66
N ASP A 156 6.81 3.79 -2.46
CA ASP A 156 5.40 3.92 -2.07
C ASP A 156 4.91 5.37 -2.11
N GLY A 157 5.76 6.30 -1.71
CA GLY A 157 5.47 7.74 -1.80
C GLY A 157 5.35 8.23 -3.25
N ILE A 158 6.20 7.72 -4.15
CA ILE A 158 6.22 8.13 -5.57
C ILE A 158 5.03 7.56 -6.33
N LEU A 159 4.75 6.26 -6.19
CA LEU A 159 3.75 5.55 -7.00
C LEU A 159 2.75 4.75 -6.16
N GLY A 160 3.22 4.03 -5.16
CA GLY A 160 2.39 3.28 -4.22
C GLY A 160 1.73 2.02 -4.75
N ALA A 161 1.76 1.79 -6.05
CA ALA A 161 1.13 0.61 -6.63
C ALA A 161 1.97 -0.64 -6.37
N GLY A 162 1.37 -1.69 -5.78
CA GLY A 162 2.04 -2.98 -5.53
C GLY A 162 3.06 -2.99 -4.39
N THR A 163 3.24 -1.89 -3.67
CA THR A 163 4.20 -1.79 -2.55
C THR A 163 3.94 -2.86 -1.50
N GLY A 164 2.68 -3.14 -1.18
CA GLY A 164 2.31 -4.17 -0.21
C GLY A 164 2.84 -5.55 -0.59
N ALA A 165 2.73 -5.94 -1.86
CA ALA A 165 3.25 -7.21 -2.36
C ALA A 165 4.79 -7.25 -2.31
N MET A 166 5.44 -6.17 -2.72
CA MET A 166 6.90 -6.06 -2.64
C MET A 166 7.42 -6.10 -1.20
N MET A 167 6.76 -5.41 -0.27
CA MET A 167 7.09 -5.46 1.16
C MET A 167 6.92 -6.87 1.73
N LEU A 168 5.84 -7.56 1.39
CA LEU A 168 5.58 -8.94 1.83
C LEU A 168 6.73 -9.85 1.39
N VAL A 169 7.06 -9.86 0.10
CA VAL A 169 8.14 -10.69 -0.46
C VAL A 169 9.50 -10.32 0.13
N ALA A 170 9.78 -9.03 0.25
CA ALA A 170 11.02 -8.55 0.82
C ALA A 170 11.20 -8.96 2.29
N LEU A 171 10.13 -8.94 3.10
CA LEU A 171 10.13 -9.39 4.48
C LEU A 171 10.34 -10.91 4.58
N GLN A 172 9.75 -11.69 3.67
CA GLN A 172 10.01 -13.14 3.63
C GLN A 172 11.46 -13.46 3.27
N ILE A 173 11.99 -12.84 2.21
CA ILE A 173 13.34 -13.16 1.71
C ILE A 173 14.43 -12.59 2.62
N ALA A 174 14.34 -11.31 2.96
CA ALA A 174 15.40 -10.62 3.69
C ALA A 174 15.36 -10.87 5.19
N MET A 175 14.18 -11.11 5.75
CA MET A 175 13.99 -11.25 7.20
C MET A 175 13.58 -12.66 7.62
N GLY A 176 13.24 -13.54 6.67
CA GLY A 176 12.86 -14.92 6.98
C GLY A 176 11.51 -15.06 7.67
N TYR A 177 10.61 -14.06 7.52
CA TYR A 177 9.26 -14.18 8.04
C TYR A 177 8.46 -15.23 7.26
N ASP A 178 7.62 -15.98 7.95
CA ASP A 178 6.57 -16.77 7.31
C ASP A 178 5.53 -15.84 6.64
N MET A 179 4.70 -16.43 5.80
CA MET A 179 3.73 -15.67 4.98
C MET A 179 2.83 -14.77 5.83
N LEU A 180 2.31 -15.29 6.94
CA LEU A 180 1.33 -14.58 7.75
C LEU A 180 1.97 -13.42 8.53
N HIS A 181 3.14 -13.65 9.15
CA HIS A 181 3.89 -12.60 9.83
C HIS A 181 4.45 -11.56 8.86
N ALA A 182 4.90 -11.99 7.66
CA ALA A 182 5.33 -11.07 6.60
C ALA A 182 4.18 -10.18 6.14
N THR A 183 2.98 -10.75 5.94
CA THR A 183 1.78 -9.98 5.59
C THR A 183 1.44 -8.97 6.68
N ALA A 184 1.39 -9.40 7.94
CA ALA A 184 1.09 -8.52 9.06
C ALA A 184 2.09 -7.35 9.18
N ALA A 185 3.39 -7.64 9.09
CA ALA A 185 4.43 -6.62 9.12
C ALA A 185 4.36 -5.69 7.90
N ALA A 186 4.11 -6.22 6.69
CA ALA A 186 3.93 -5.43 5.49
C ALA A 186 2.74 -4.45 5.64
N LYS A 187 1.62 -4.85 6.28
CA LYS A 187 0.48 -3.95 6.51
C LYS A 187 0.81 -2.82 7.47
N VAL A 188 1.59 -3.08 8.51
CA VAL A 188 2.07 -2.03 9.42
C VAL A 188 2.98 -1.05 8.67
N LEU A 189 3.95 -1.55 7.90
CA LEU A 189 4.84 -0.69 7.10
C LEU A 189 4.06 0.09 6.05
N ASN A 190 3.12 -0.54 5.35
CA ASN A 190 2.31 0.11 4.31
C ASN A 190 1.35 1.16 4.90
N THR A 191 0.84 0.94 6.12
CA THR A 191 0.10 1.97 6.85
C THR A 191 1.00 3.18 7.13
N ALA A 192 2.21 2.95 7.62
CA ALA A 192 3.17 4.00 7.91
C ALA A 192 3.53 4.79 6.64
N THR A 193 3.79 4.12 5.52
CA THR A 193 4.11 4.81 4.25
C THR A 193 2.93 5.60 3.69
N ASN A 194 1.71 5.06 3.76
CA ASN A 194 0.52 5.81 3.33
C ASN A 194 0.32 7.07 4.17
N LEU A 195 0.51 6.99 5.50
CA LEU A 195 0.44 8.15 6.39
C LEU A 195 1.58 9.15 6.11
N GLY A 196 2.79 8.66 5.82
CA GLY A 196 3.93 9.49 5.44
C GLY A 196 3.67 10.28 4.16
N ALA A 197 3.13 9.64 3.12
CA ALA A 197 2.74 10.32 1.89
C ALA A 197 1.61 11.35 2.14
N LEU A 198 0.63 11.04 2.98
CA LEU A 198 -0.45 11.95 3.34
C LEU A 198 0.05 13.19 4.07
N LEU A 199 1.09 13.07 4.90
CA LEU A 199 1.71 14.22 5.56
C LEU A 199 2.13 15.29 4.55
N TYR A 200 2.58 14.87 3.37
CA TYR A 200 2.93 15.76 2.28
C TYR A 200 1.73 16.20 1.43
N PHE A 201 0.82 15.27 1.07
CA PHE A 201 -0.29 15.58 0.17
C PHE A 201 -1.41 16.42 0.80
N ILE A 202 -1.61 16.35 2.13
CA ILE A 202 -2.65 17.14 2.82
C ILE A 202 -2.42 18.65 2.65
N PRO A 203 -1.24 19.21 2.98
CA PRO A 203 -0.98 20.63 2.78
C PRO A 203 -1.02 21.06 1.30
N LEU A 204 -0.74 20.14 0.37
CA LEU A 204 -0.77 20.42 -1.07
C LEU A 204 -2.18 20.64 -1.62
N GLY A 205 -3.23 20.22 -0.90
CA GLY A 205 -4.62 20.40 -1.31
C GLY A 205 -5.04 19.60 -2.54
N SER A 206 -4.28 18.53 -2.90
CA SER A 206 -4.53 17.71 -4.10
C SER A 206 -5.53 16.58 -3.88
N ILE A 207 -6.04 16.41 -2.65
CA ILE A 207 -6.89 15.29 -2.25
C ILE A 207 -8.36 15.58 -2.54
N HIS A 208 -9.03 14.68 -3.24
CA HIS A 208 -10.48 14.65 -3.35
C HIS A 208 -11.07 13.92 -2.14
N TRP A 209 -11.28 14.65 -1.04
CA TRP A 209 -11.62 14.09 0.27
C TRP A 209 -12.86 13.23 0.28
N PHE A 210 -13.96 13.70 -0.34
CA PHE A 210 -15.21 12.95 -0.38
C PHE A 210 -14.99 11.58 -1.02
N LEU A 211 -14.37 11.55 -2.20
CA LEU A 211 -14.11 10.31 -2.92
C LEU A 211 -13.09 9.42 -2.16
N GLY A 212 -12.02 10.03 -1.64
CA GLY A 212 -11.02 9.32 -0.86
C GLY A 212 -11.58 8.62 0.37
N ILE A 213 -12.48 9.28 1.10
CA ILE A 213 -13.15 8.71 2.29
C ILE A 213 -14.16 7.64 1.88
N ALA A 214 -14.99 7.89 0.85
CA ALA A 214 -15.97 6.90 0.37
C ALA A 214 -15.27 5.61 -0.11
N MET A 215 -14.23 5.74 -0.94
CA MET A 215 -13.39 4.61 -1.35
C MET A 215 -12.66 3.98 -0.15
N GLY A 216 -12.26 4.78 0.82
CA GLY A 216 -11.65 4.31 2.07
C GLY A 216 -12.57 3.41 2.86
N CYS A 217 -13.84 3.78 3.04
CA CYS A 217 -14.84 2.94 3.70
C CYS A 217 -15.04 1.60 2.96
N ALA A 218 -15.12 1.63 1.63
CA ALA A 218 -15.19 0.41 0.83
C ALA A 218 -13.93 -0.44 0.96
N ASN A 219 -12.75 0.18 0.92
CA ASN A 219 -11.46 -0.50 1.09
C ASN A 219 -11.31 -1.09 2.50
N MET A 220 -11.76 -0.41 3.56
CA MET A 220 -11.78 -0.94 4.94
C MET A 220 -12.59 -2.23 5.04
N THR A 221 -13.80 -2.25 4.47
CA THR A 221 -14.66 -3.45 4.49
C THR A 221 -14.01 -4.61 3.74
N GLY A 222 -13.45 -4.36 2.55
CA GLY A 222 -12.69 -5.35 1.79
C GLY A 222 -11.47 -5.85 2.55
N SER A 223 -10.71 -4.93 3.14
CA SER A 223 -9.52 -5.24 3.92
C SER A 223 -9.81 -6.09 5.16
N TRP A 224 -10.92 -5.82 5.84
CA TRP A 224 -11.34 -6.62 6.98
C TRP A 224 -11.72 -8.05 6.57
N VAL A 225 -12.49 -8.20 5.49
CA VAL A 225 -12.88 -9.51 4.94
C VAL A 225 -11.64 -10.29 4.54
N GLY A 226 -10.76 -9.70 3.73
CA GLY A 226 -9.56 -10.38 3.23
C GLY A 226 -8.58 -10.74 4.33
N ALA A 227 -8.34 -9.87 5.33
CA ALA A 227 -7.44 -10.16 6.44
C ALA A 227 -7.97 -11.31 7.31
N ARG A 228 -9.27 -11.34 7.61
CA ARG A 228 -9.89 -12.47 8.33
C ARG A 228 -9.78 -13.77 7.57
N THR A 229 -10.07 -13.75 6.27
CA THR A 229 -9.93 -14.93 5.41
C THR A 229 -8.49 -15.46 5.40
N ALA A 230 -7.51 -14.56 5.27
CA ALA A 230 -6.09 -14.95 5.28
C ALA A 230 -5.65 -15.56 6.62
N ILE A 231 -6.13 -15.04 7.75
CA ILE A 231 -5.84 -15.58 9.08
C ILE A 231 -6.42 -17.00 9.20
N HIS A 232 -7.70 -17.18 8.87
CA HIS A 232 -8.35 -18.51 8.97
C HIS A 232 -7.77 -19.56 8.02
N LEU A 233 -7.26 -19.16 6.84
CA LEU A 233 -6.62 -20.10 5.91
C LEU A 233 -5.14 -20.35 6.23
N GLY A 234 -4.53 -19.52 7.07
CA GLY A 234 -3.13 -19.63 7.48
C GLY A 234 -2.92 -20.37 8.80
N GLU A 235 -4.01 -20.64 9.54
CA GLU A 235 -4.05 -21.55 10.71
C GLU A 235 -4.18 -23.00 10.24
#